data_9722c0d69aacf42ca23edf4de174452d
#
_entry.id   9722c0d69aacf42ca23edf4de174452d
#
_cell.length_a   1.000
_cell.length_b   1.000
_cell.length_c   1.000
_cell.angle_alpha   90.00
_cell.angle_beta   90.00
_cell.angle_gamma   90.00
#
_symmetry.space_group_name_H-M   'P 1'
#
loop_
_entity.id
_entity.type
_entity.pdbx_description
1 polymer ?
#
loop_
_entity_poly.entity_id
_entity_poly.type
_entity_poly.pdbx_seq_one_letter_code
_entity_poly.pdbx_strand_id
1 'polypeptide(L)'
;MNNKIISMFVLWVFFTLWNGVTLQAQAPHPERIYLSGTGIDDTRTWDFFCSAGQNSGKWKKIEVPCNWELQGFGEYTYGRWYTVKGQRPSDETGIYRYKFDVPKSWAGQRVKIFFDGVMTDAEIIINGKPAGELHQGGFYRFSYDITELLNLGKKNQLEVKVAKESANRSINAAERKADWWLFGGIYRPVWLEVLPQIHMKHFVLSADHKGKFQASIDMEGDAKGHEIVVSVRSLKDGKTVYTSNGQTTITHPINNSGKEQMISGEWTNIVPWSTEAPNLYVVKLELKNPEGKIVQTRETRIGFRTVEFFPQDGVYLNGTKLVIKGINRHSFSVDGGRTTNAALSRMDAQLIKEMNMNAVRSHYPPDEHFLDMCDSLGLVYMDELAGWQNSYDSKVGAKLVKEMIERDVNHPCIILWSNGNEGGWNTQTDPLFAQYDRLQKRHMVHPWADFN
;
A
#
# COMPACT_ATOMS: atom_id res chain seq x y z
N MET A 1 10.41 -86.61 0.65
CA MET A 1 11.81 -86.12 0.57
C MET A 1 11.71 -84.61 0.37
N ASN A 2 11.65 -83.84 1.47
CA ASN A 2 11.36 -82.42 1.45
C ASN A 2 12.60 -81.62 1.89
N ASN A 3 13.20 -80.87 0.98
CA ASN A 3 14.23 -79.90 1.31
C ASN A 3 13.61 -78.58 1.72
N LYS A 4 13.78 -78.18 2.97
CA LYS A 4 13.46 -76.84 3.48
C LYS A 4 14.71 -75.99 3.33
N ILE A 5 14.60 -74.94 2.50
CA ILE A 5 15.56 -73.85 2.38
C ILE A 5 15.22 -72.81 3.44
N ILE A 6 16.14 -72.58 4.37
CA ILE A 6 16.05 -71.48 5.37
C ILE A 6 16.59 -70.21 4.73
N SER A 7 15.75 -69.23 4.54
CA SER A 7 16.12 -67.92 4.05
C SER A 7 16.44 -67.02 5.24
N MET A 8 17.69 -66.60 5.35
CA MET A 8 18.19 -65.69 6.39
C MET A 8 17.95 -64.25 5.93
N PHE A 9 17.02 -63.58 6.55
CA PHE A 9 16.82 -62.11 6.36
C PHE A 9 17.86 -61.35 7.17
N VAL A 10 18.78 -60.65 6.49
CA VAL A 10 19.68 -59.68 7.08
C VAL A 10 18.96 -58.35 7.15
N LEU A 11 18.64 -57.93 8.37
CA LEU A 11 18.01 -56.63 8.65
C LEU A 11 19.10 -55.55 8.65
N TRP A 12 19.16 -54.72 7.59
CA TRP A 12 19.97 -53.52 7.57
C TRP A 12 19.21 -52.40 8.28
N VAL A 13 19.64 -52.03 9.49
CA VAL A 13 19.18 -50.86 10.21
C VAL A 13 19.91 -49.64 9.66
N PHE A 14 19.26 -48.87 8.83
CA PHE A 14 19.72 -47.53 8.45
C PHE A 14 19.48 -46.57 9.60
N PHE A 15 20.52 -46.23 10.35
CA PHE A 15 20.52 -45.04 11.20
C PHE A 15 20.58 -43.79 10.29
N THR A 16 19.44 -43.23 9.94
CA THR A 16 19.38 -41.87 9.40
C THR A 16 19.66 -40.91 10.55
N LEU A 17 20.86 -40.33 10.55
CA LEU A 17 21.16 -39.12 11.32
C LEU A 17 20.21 -38.01 10.85
N TRP A 18 19.14 -37.83 11.59
CA TRP A 18 18.29 -36.66 11.45
C TRP A 18 19.07 -35.47 12.02
N ASN A 19 19.82 -34.76 11.14
CA ASN A 19 20.28 -33.42 11.44
C ASN A 19 19.03 -32.58 11.67
N GLY A 20 18.68 -32.39 12.91
CA GLY A 20 17.64 -31.46 13.32
C GLY A 20 18.04 -30.05 12.88
N VAL A 21 17.59 -29.64 11.68
CA VAL A 21 17.50 -28.24 11.34
C VAL A 21 16.49 -27.66 12.33
N THR A 22 16.98 -27.01 13.39
CA THR A 22 16.16 -26.15 14.21
C THR A 22 15.57 -25.11 13.26
N LEU A 23 14.32 -25.29 12.88
CA LEU A 23 13.52 -24.23 12.31
C LEU A 23 13.58 -23.08 13.34
N GLN A 24 14.50 -22.14 13.13
CA GLN A 24 14.45 -20.87 13.80
C GLN A 24 13.06 -20.34 13.53
N ALA A 25 12.24 -20.17 14.57
CA ALA A 25 10.91 -19.62 14.46
C ALA A 25 11.05 -18.28 13.73
N GLN A 26 10.56 -18.24 12.50
CA GLN A 26 10.56 -17.04 11.69
C GLN A 26 9.84 -15.97 12.50
N ALA A 27 10.49 -14.81 12.71
CA ALA A 27 9.85 -13.71 13.42
C ALA A 27 8.51 -13.43 12.75
N PRO A 28 7.44 -13.20 13.51
CA PRO A 28 6.15 -12.96 12.91
C PRO A 28 6.24 -11.68 12.09
N HIS A 29 6.18 -11.82 10.76
CA HIS A 29 5.84 -10.70 9.90
C HIS A 29 4.46 -10.21 10.35
N PRO A 30 4.18 -8.90 10.34
CA PRO A 30 2.82 -8.44 10.43
C PRO A 30 2.09 -8.92 9.20
N GLU A 31 1.48 -10.08 9.31
CA GLU A 31 0.72 -10.70 8.25
C GLU A 31 -0.57 -9.90 8.08
N ARG A 32 -0.87 -9.50 6.84
CA ARG A 32 -2.17 -8.89 6.52
C ARG A 32 -3.24 -9.96 6.68
N ILE A 33 -4.09 -9.81 7.69
CA ILE A 33 -5.24 -10.70 7.92
C ILE A 33 -6.44 -10.10 7.20
N TYR A 34 -6.69 -10.57 5.99
CA TYR A 34 -7.75 -10.02 5.16
C TYR A 34 -9.15 -10.34 5.70
N LEU A 35 -9.96 -9.31 5.85
CA LEU A 35 -11.41 -9.40 6.17
C LEU A 35 -12.25 -9.41 4.90
N SER A 36 -11.77 -8.79 3.82
CA SER A 36 -12.30 -8.91 2.47
C SER A 36 -11.43 -9.85 1.64
N GLY A 37 -11.74 -10.01 0.34
CA GLY A 37 -10.78 -10.51 -0.63
C GLY A 37 -9.72 -9.46 -0.98
N THR A 38 -8.85 -9.80 -1.95
CA THR A 38 -7.71 -8.98 -2.36
C THR A 38 -7.90 -8.29 -3.72
N GLY A 39 -8.97 -8.60 -4.45
CA GLY A 39 -9.26 -8.02 -5.75
C GLY A 39 -10.51 -8.62 -6.39
N ILE A 40 -10.75 -8.32 -7.67
CA ILE A 40 -11.95 -8.74 -8.40
C ILE A 40 -12.11 -10.26 -8.48
N ASP A 41 -11.02 -11.00 -8.52
CA ASP A 41 -10.95 -12.46 -8.62
C ASP A 41 -10.83 -13.18 -7.27
N ASP A 42 -10.72 -12.44 -6.19
CA ASP A 42 -10.67 -12.94 -4.81
C ASP A 42 -11.51 -12.00 -3.93
N THR A 43 -12.76 -12.39 -3.65
CA THR A 43 -13.73 -11.62 -2.88
C THR A 43 -14.22 -12.40 -1.67
N ARG A 44 -14.85 -11.69 -0.72
CA ARG A 44 -15.59 -12.31 0.40
C ARG A 44 -16.97 -11.73 0.52
N THR A 45 -17.93 -12.60 0.79
CA THR A 45 -19.35 -12.24 0.93
C THR A 45 -19.61 -11.54 2.27
N TRP A 46 -20.14 -10.31 2.23
CA TRP A 46 -20.58 -9.53 3.39
C TRP A 46 -22.09 -9.30 3.34
N ASP A 47 -22.70 -8.92 4.47
CA ASP A 47 -24.06 -8.38 4.49
C ASP A 47 -24.02 -6.92 4.03
N PHE A 48 -25.00 -6.54 3.21
CA PHE A 48 -25.06 -5.21 2.60
C PHE A 48 -26.47 -4.66 2.53
N PHE A 49 -26.60 -3.38 2.81
CA PHE A 49 -27.83 -2.61 2.65
C PHE A 49 -27.53 -1.35 1.83
N CYS A 50 -28.30 -1.12 0.77
CA CYS A 50 -28.24 0.10 -0.03
C CYS A 50 -29.46 0.98 0.26
N SER A 51 -29.23 2.28 0.48
CA SER A 51 -30.30 3.21 0.88
C SER A 51 -31.24 3.60 -0.25
N ALA A 52 -30.76 3.63 -1.50
CA ALA A 52 -31.53 4.07 -2.68
C ALA A 52 -31.08 3.32 -3.95
N GLY A 53 -31.80 3.50 -5.05
CA GLY A 53 -31.51 2.89 -6.35
C GLY A 53 -31.86 1.41 -6.42
N GLN A 54 -31.19 0.72 -7.34
CA GLN A 54 -31.43 -0.71 -7.57
C GLN A 54 -31.15 -1.53 -6.30
N ASN A 55 -32.01 -2.52 -6.06
CA ASN A 55 -31.90 -3.47 -4.93
C ASN A 55 -31.82 -2.82 -3.54
N SER A 56 -32.23 -1.57 -3.38
CA SER A 56 -32.22 -0.82 -2.12
C SER A 56 -33.30 -1.26 -1.12
N GLY A 57 -33.23 -0.72 0.11
CA GLY A 57 -34.25 -0.83 1.15
C GLY A 57 -34.28 -2.19 1.89
N LYS A 58 -33.38 -3.09 1.61
CA LYS A 58 -33.30 -4.43 2.26
C LYS A 58 -31.89 -4.96 2.35
N TRP A 59 -31.62 -5.75 3.38
CA TRP A 59 -30.35 -6.45 3.52
C TRP A 59 -30.21 -7.54 2.48
N LYS A 60 -29.05 -7.58 1.84
CA LYS A 60 -28.64 -8.58 0.86
C LYS A 60 -27.18 -8.99 1.11
N LYS A 61 -26.66 -9.84 0.25
CA LYS A 61 -25.23 -10.17 0.21
C LYS A 61 -24.53 -9.39 -0.90
N ILE A 62 -23.27 -9.06 -0.67
CA ILE A 62 -22.39 -8.41 -1.63
C ILE A 62 -20.98 -9.00 -1.51
N GLU A 63 -20.29 -9.12 -2.62
CA GLU A 63 -18.88 -9.52 -2.64
C GLU A 63 -17.97 -8.30 -2.40
N VAL A 64 -16.95 -8.42 -1.55
CA VAL A 64 -16.02 -7.34 -1.18
C VAL A 64 -14.59 -7.82 -1.40
N PRO A 65 -13.72 -7.04 -2.09
CA PRO A 65 -13.95 -5.68 -2.56
C PRO A 65 -14.77 -5.61 -3.85
N CYS A 66 -15.52 -4.52 -4.02
CA CYS A 66 -16.26 -4.24 -5.25
C CYS A 66 -16.75 -2.80 -5.31
N ASN A 67 -17.12 -2.37 -6.51
CA ASN A 67 -18.05 -1.27 -6.70
C ASN A 67 -19.47 -1.83 -6.68
N TRP A 68 -20.34 -1.32 -5.82
CA TRP A 68 -21.66 -1.93 -5.60
C TRP A 68 -22.60 -1.86 -6.82
N GLU A 69 -22.39 -0.87 -7.70
CA GLU A 69 -23.17 -0.74 -8.94
C GLU A 69 -22.98 -1.96 -9.85
N LEU A 70 -21.76 -2.49 -9.93
CA LEU A 70 -21.46 -3.67 -10.75
C LEU A 70 -22.05 -4.96 -10.19
N GLN A 71 -22.57 -4.94 -8.96
CA GLN A 71 -23.33 -6.02 -8.37
C GLN A 71 -24.84 -5.72 -8.30
N GLY A 72 -25.29 -4.71 -9.06
CA GLY A 72 -26.69 -4.37 -9.26
C GLY A 72 -27.31 -3.60 -8.10
N PHE A 73 -26.54 -2.81 -7.36
CA PHE A 73 -27.05 -1.94 -6.30
C PHE A 73 -26.88 -0.46 -6.70
N GLY A 74 -27.73 0.41 -6.12
CA GLY A 74 -27.63 1.84 -6.35
C GLY A 74 -27.88 2.28 -7.79
N GLU A 75 -27.26 3.37 -8.22
CA GLU A 75 -27.43 3.92 -9.57
C GLU A 75 -26.09 4.35 -10.17
N TYR A 76 -25.98 4.21 -11.49
CA TYR A 76 -24.82 4.71 -12.22
C TYR A 76 -24.91 6.21 -12.42
N THR A 77 -23.81 6.92 -12.15
CA THR A 77 -23.66 8.34 -12.46
C THR A 77 -22.32 8.56 -13.17
N TYR A 78 -22.32 9.30 -14.26
CA TYR A 78 -21.09 9.79 -14.88
C TYR A 78 -20.66 11.12 -14.28
N GLY A 79 -19.38 11.34 -14.08
CA GLY A 79 -18.87 12.50 -13.34
C GLY A 79 -19.15 13.86 -13.98
N ARG A 80 -19.46 13.91 -15.28
CA ARG A 80 -19.89 15.14 -15.99
C ARG A 80 -21.39 15.44 -15.85
N TRP A 81 -22.08 14.81 -14.92
CA TRP A 81 -23.53 14.99 -14.67
C TRP A 81 -23.94 16.48 -14.57
N TYR A 82 -23.10 17.33 -14.02
CA TYR A 82 -23.36 18.78 -13.84
C TYR A 82 -23.45 19.56 -15.17
N THR A 83 -23.00 19.00 -16.28
CA THR A 83 -23.14 19.58 -17.62
C THR A 83 -24.52 19.33 -18.25
N VAL A 84 -25.32 18.44 -17.64
CA VAL A 84 -26.66 18.09 -18.12
C VAL A 84 -27.70 18.74 -17.23
N LYS A 85 -28.54 19.61 -17.81
CA LYS A 85 -29.58 20.35 -17.06
C LYS A 85 -30.51 19.40 -16.31
N GLY A 86 -30.64 19.60 -15.01
CA GLY A 86 -31.56 18.83 -14.14
C GLY A 86 -31.02 17.48 -13.69
N GLN A 87 -29.85 17.04 -14.18
CA GLN A 87 -29.21 15.83 -13.66
C GLN A 87 -28.56 16.09 -12.31
N ARG A 88 -28.61 15.08 -11.43
CA ARG A 88 -27.94 15.07 -10.13
C ARG A 88 -27.13 13.80 -10.01
N PRO A 89 -26.04 13.78 -9.20
CA PRO A 89 -25.36 12.54 -8.90
C PRO A 89 -26.26 11.66 -8.03
N SER A 90 -26.09 10.37 -8.14
CA SER A 90 -26.66 9.44 -7.16
C SER A 90 -25.88 9.54 -5.85
N ASP A 91 -26.59 9.53 -4.73
CA ASP A 91 -26.07 9.81 -3.38
C ASP A 91 -26.35 8.69 -2.36
N GLU A 92 -26.44 7.47 -2.83
CA GLU A 92 -26.75 6.33 -1.99
C GLU A 92 -25.71 6.16 -0.86
N THR A 93 -26.19 5.60 0.26
CA THR A 93 -25.37 5.10 1.34
C THR A 93 -25.41 3.58 1.36
N GLY A 94 -24.24 2.95 1.37
CA GLY A 94 -24.07 1.52 1.57
C GLY A 94 -23.71 1.21 3.02
N ILE A 95 -24.39 0.24 3.65
CA ILE A 95 -24.03 -0.26 4.97
C ILE A 95 -23.59 -1.70 4.83
N TYR A 96 -22.34 -1.96 5.19
CA TYR A 96 -21.71 -3.28 5.18
C TYR A 96 -21.65 -3.85 6.57
N ARG A 97 -21.80 -5.18 6.72
CA ARG A 97 -21.53 -5.89 7.98
C ARG A 97 -20.75 -7.17 7.73
N TYR A 98 -19.74 -7.37 8.57
CA TYR A 98 -18.93 -8.58 8.55
C TYR A 98 -18.61 -9.04 9.98
N LYS A 99 -18.62 -10.35 10.20
CA LYS A 99 -18.25 -10.95 11.50
C LYS A 99 -16.93 -11.69 11.36
N PHE A 100 -16.00 -11.41 12.26
CA PHE A 100 -14.68 -12.03 12.26
C PHE A 100 -14.28 -12.50 13.67
N ASP A 101 -13.44 -13.51 13.71
CA ASP A 101 -12.94 -14.08 14.96
C ASP A 101 -11.66 -13.38 15.38
N VAL A 102 -11.52 -13.12 16.67
CA VAL A 102 -10.32 -12.52 17.28
C VAL A 102 -9.74 -13.50 18.30
N PRO A 103 -8.53 -14.06 18.06
CA PRO A 103 -7.91 -15.01 18.97
C PRO A 103 -7.58 -14.41 20.34
N LYS A 104 -7.63 -15.20 21.41
CA LYS A 104 -7.16 -14.79 22.75
C LYS A 104 -5.67 -14.46 22.77
N SER A 105 -4.89 -15.04 21.87
CA SER A 105 -3.43 -14.82 21.73
C SER A 105 -3.06 -13.39 21.32
N TRP A 106 -4.02 -12.58 20.87
CA TRP A 106 -3.78 -11.16 20.59
C TRP A 106 -3.79 -10.27 21.85
N ALA A 107 -4.01 -10.87 23.03
CA ALA A 107 -3.92 -10.13 24.29
C ALA A 107 -2.55 -9.46 24.44
N GLY A 108 -2.54 -8.18 24.78
CA GLY A 108 -1.33 -7.39 24.94
C GLY A 108 -0.68 -6.94 23.60
N GLN A 109 -1.33 -7.17 22.48
CA GLN A 109 -0.91 -6.66 21.17
C GLN A 109 -1.78 -5.49 20.73
N ARG A 110 -1.30 -4.72 19.76
CA ARG A 110 -2.06 -3.69 19.06
C ARG A 110 -2.70 -4.28 17.83
N VAL A 111 -3.93 -3.90 17.53
CA VAL A 111 -4.63 -4.34 16.32
C VAL A 111 -5.11 -3.11 15.57
N LYS A 112 -4.67 -2.99 14.32
CA LYS A 112 -5.12 -1.94 13.40
C LYS A 112 -5.95 -2.54 12.28
N ILE A 113 -7.02 -1.85 11.89
CA ILE A 113 -7.78 -2.15 10.69
C ILE A 113 -7.41 -1.17 9.59
N PHE A 114 -7.18 -1.70 8.40
CA PHE A 114 -6.81 -0.94 7.21
C PHE A 114 -7.86 -1.09 6.13
N PHE A 115 -8.09 0.00 5.41
CA PHE A 115 -8.89 0.08 4.20
C PHE A 115 -8.00 0.66 3.10
N ASP A 116 -7.82 -0.07 2.01
CA ASP A 116 -6.95 0.37 0.91
C ASP A 116 -7.64 1.35 -0.04
N GLY A 117 -8.98 1.48 0.06
CA GLY A 117 -9.79 2.45 -0.68
C GLY A 117 -11.28 2.22 -0.52
N VAL A 118 -12.01 3.29 -0.21
CA VAL A 118 -13.48 3.29 -0.03
C VAL A 118 -14.05 4.55 -0.68
N MET A 119 -15.07 4.41 -1.51
CA MET A 119 -15.70 5.53 -2.22
C MET A 119 -17.08 5.86 -1.64
N THR A 120 -17.21 7.05 -0.93
CA THR A 120 -16.20 8.09 -0.73
C THR A 120 -15.96 8.36 0.75
N ASP A 121 -17.01 8.68 1.52
CA ASP A 121 -16.90 8.83 2.97
C ASP A 121 -17.10 7.49 3.65
N ALA A 122 -16.27 7.17 4.66
CA ALA A 122 -16.33 5.91 5.38
C ALA A 122 -16.37 6.10 6.89
N GLU A 123 -17.46 5.65 7.53
CA GLU A 123 -17.58 5.53 8.99
C GLU A 123 -17.36 4.07 9.38
N ILE A 124 -16.37 3.81 10.25
CA ILE A 124 -15.98 2.48 10.68
C ILE A 124 -16.44 2.23 12.11
N ILE A 125 -17.16 1.14 12.33
CA ILE A 125 -17.78 0.79 13.62
C ILE A 125 -17.38 -0.64 13.97
N ILE A 126 -16.79 -0.83 15.14
CA ILE A 126 -16.42 -2.14 15.70
C ILE A 126 -17.27 -2.41 16.93
N ASN A 127 -18.02 -3.51 16.93
CA ASN A 127 -18.88 -3.91 18.05
C ASN A 127 -19.83 -2.79 18.53
N GLY A 128 -20.35 -2.00 17.59
CA GLY A 128 -21.27 -0.88 17.86
C GLY A 128 -20.59 0.42 18.32
N LYS A 129 -19.26 0.50 18.35
CA LYS A 129 -18.52 1.70 18.71
C LYS A 129 -17.73 2.24 17.51
N PRO A 130 -17.68 3.57 17.27
CA PRO A 130 -16.88 4.14 16.21
C PRO A 130 -15.38 3.87 16.43
N ALA A 131 -14.68 3.50 15.36
CA ALA A 131 -13.23 3.23 15.39
C ALA A 131 -12.38 4.51 15.35
N GLY A 132 -12.94 5.59 14.85
CA GLY A 132 -12.27 6.88 14.73
C GLY A 132 -13.14 7.91 14.03
N GLU A 133 -12.51 8.99 13.55
CA GLU A 133 -13.19 10.03 12.77
C GLU A 133 -13.63 9.49 11.40
N LEU A 134 -14.65 10.14 10.82
CA LEU A 134 -15.07 9.88 9.44
C LEU A 134 -13.88 10.04 8.49
N HIS A 135 -13.56 9.01 7.72
CA HIS A 135 -12.60 9.13 6.62
C HIS A 135 -13.29 9.67 5.38
N GLN A 136 -12.60 10.56 4.69
CA GLN A 136 -13.07 11.22 3.48
C GLN A 136 -11.96 11.20 2.42
N GLY A 137 -12.31 10.80 1.19
CA GLY A 137 -11.37 10.62 0.07
C GLY A 137 -11.34 9.18 -0.44
N GLY A 138 -11.67 9.02 -1.73
CA GLY A 138 -11.97 7.70 -2.30
C GLY A 138 -10.75 6.85 -2.65
N PHE A 139 -9.55 7.43 -2.79
CA PHE A 139 -8.42 6.75 -3.42
C PHE A 139 -7.30 6.36 -2.44
N TYR A 140 -7.47 6.62 -1.15
CA TYR A 140 -6.39 6.60 -0.16
C TYR A 140 -6.54 5.44 0.80
N ARG A 141 -5.38 4.89 1.23
CA ARG A 141 -5.31 3.93 2.33
C ARG A 141 -5.41 4.67 3.65
N PHE A 142 -6.30 4.19 4.53
CA PHE A 142 -6.42 4.71 5.88
C PHE A 142 -6.54 3.58 6.90
N SER A 143 -6.31 3.89 8.17
CA SER A 143 -6.38 2.89 9.24
C SER A 143 -6.85 3.48 10.57
N TYR A 144 -7.36 2.58 11.42
CA TYR A 144 -7.70 2.89 12.81
C TYR A 144 -7.10 1.84 13.75
N ASP A 145 -6.64 2.27 14.93
CA ASP A 145 -6.34 1.36 16.02
C ASP A 145 -7.66 0.92 16.68
N ILE A 146 -7.95 -0.37 16.61
CA ILE A 146 -9.18 -0.94 17.13
C ILE A 146 -8.97 -1.82 18.35
N THR A 147 -7.78 -1.81 18.92
CA THR A 147 -7.34 -2.68 20.03
C THR A 147 -8.37 -2.73 21.17
N GLU A 148 -8.77 -1.55 21.67
CA GLU A 148 -9.70 -1.43 22.80
C GLU A 148 -11.17 -1.71 22.44
N LEU A 149 -11.47 -1.88 21.15
CA LEU A 149 -12.81 -2.16 20.66
C LEU A 149 -13.07 -3.66 20.48
N LEU A 150 -12.03 -4.48 20.56
CA LEU A 150 -12.10 -5.91 20.26
C LEU A 150 -12.48 -6.74 21.49
N ASN A 151 -13.31 -7.75 21.27
CA ASN A 151 -13.63 -8.80 22.23
C ASN A 151 -12.72 -10.01 21.95
N LEU A 152 -11.66 -10.18 22.74
CA LEU A 152 -10.70 -11.28 22.59
C LEU A 152 -11.35 -12.65 22.82
N GLY A 153 -11.01 -13.61 21.97
CA GLY A 153 -11.53 -14.97 22.00
C GLY A 153 -13.00 -15.10 21.59
N LYS A 154 -13.56 -14.09 20.93
CA LYS A 154 -14.97 -14.04 20.51
C LYS A 154 -15.10 -13.56 19.07
N LYS A 155 -16.30 -13.72 18.52
CA LYS A 155 -16.67 -13.05 17.27
C LYS A 155 -16.88 -11.56 17.51
N ASN A 156 -16.32 -10.77 16.60
CA ASN A 156 -16.46 -9.32 16.56
C ASN A 156 -17.25 -8.92 15.31
N GLN A 157 -17.91 -7.79 15.36
CA GLN A 157 -18.67 -7.26 14.22
C GLN A 157 -18.02 -5.98 13.73
N LEU A 158 -17.68 -5.97 12.46
CA LEU A 158 -17.37 -4.76 11.69
C LEU A 158 -18.65 -4.29 11.01
N GLU A 159 -18.97 -3.00 11.16
CA GLU A 159 -19.95 -2.30 10.33
C GLU A 159 -19.23 -1.13 9.65
N VAL A 160 -19.45 -0.97 8.35
CA VAL A 160 -18.91 0.14 7.57
C VAL A 160 -20.06 0.85 6.87
N LYS A 161 -20.21 2.16 7.14
CA LYS A 161 -21.15 2.99 6.40
C LYS A 161 -20.38 3.80 5.38
N VAL A 162 -20.79 3.68 4.13
CA VAL A 162 -20.14 4.33 2.98
C VAL A 162 -21.13 5.26 2.31
N ALA A 163 -20.82 6.56 2.29
CA ALA A 163 -21.58 7.51 1.48
C ALA A 163 -20.90 7.69 0.12
N LYS A 164 -21.67 7.57 -0.96
CA LYS A 164 -21.17 7.74 -2.34
C LYS A 164 -20.77 9.17 -2.62
N GLU A 165 -21.56 10.13 -2.21
CA GLU A 165 -21.21 11.56 -2.20
C GLU A 165 -20.64 11.93 -0.83
N SER A 166 -19.52 12.69 -0.82
CA SER A 166 -18.90 13.14 0.40
C SER A 166 -19.70 14.28 1.08
N ALA A 167 -19.72 14.28 2.41
CA ALA A 167 -20.18 15.43 3.18
C ALA A 167 -19.26 16.66 3.01
N ASN A 168 -18.02 16.46 2.55
CA ASN A 168 -17.07 17.52 2.23
C ASN A 168 -17.17 17.94 0.76
N ARG A 169 -17.56 19.20 0.53
CA ARG A 169 -17.74 19.74 -0.82
C ARG A 169 -16.46 19.73 -1.67
N SER A 170 -15.30 19.91 -1.05
CA SER A 170 -14.03 19.93 -1.79
C SER A 170 -13.68 18.55 -2.34
N ILE A 171 -14.01 17.47 -1.63
CA ILE A 171 -13.88 16.10 -2.11
C ILE A 171 -14.76 15.85 -3.34
N ASN A 172 -16.04 16.22 -3.25
CA ASN A 172 -16.94 16.09 -4.40
C ASN A 172 -16.48 16.91 -5.60
N ALA A 173 -15.88 18.07 -5.36
CA ALA A 173 -15.33 18.89 -6.44
C ALA A 173 -14.08 18.23 -7.07
N ALA A 174 -13.18 17.72 -6.25
CA ALA A 174 -11.90 17.14 -6.69
C ALA A 174 -12.01 15.73 -7.28
N GLU A 175 -12.92 14.88 -6.78
CA GLU A 175 -13.00 13.47 -7.13
C GLU A 175 -14.26 13.07 -7.91
N ARG A 176 -15.38 13.81 -7.76
CA ARG A 176 -16.72 13.40 -8.22
C ARG A 176 -17.25 14.23 -9.41
N LYS A 177 -16.45 15.17 -9.93
CA LYS A 177 -16.76 16.00 -11.10
C LYS A 177 -15.73 15.82 -12.21
N ALA A 178 -15.48 14.59 -12.59
CA ALA A 178 -14.42 14.23 -13.53
C ALA A 178 -14.93 13.35 -14.68
N ASP A 179 -14.10 13.11 -15.67
CA ASP A 179 -14.44 12.34 -16.87
C ASP A 179 -14.38 10.82 -16.65
N TRP A 180 -15.03 10.35 -15.57
CA TRP A 180 -15.17 8.93 -15.25
C TRP A 180 -16.50 8.60 -14.57
N TRP A 181 -16.81 7.31 -14.50
CA TRP A 181 -17.95 6.79 -13.75
C TRP A 181 -17.74 6.96 -12.24
N LEU A 182 -18.76 7.46 -11.54
CA LEU A 182 -18.78 7.65 -10.11
C LEU A 182 -19.32 6.39 -9.46
N PHE A 183 -18.44 5.60 -8.88
CA PHE A 183 -18.79 4.42 -8.16
C PHE A 183 -18.86 4.67 -6.64
N GLY A 184 -19.57 3.76 -5.95
CA GLY A 184 -19.57 3.66 -4.51
C GLY A 184 -18.99 2.33 -4.05
N GLY A 185 -18.67 2.23 -2.76
CA GLY A 185 -18.33 0.96 -2.14
C GLY A 185 -16.92 0.80 -1.61
N ILE A 186 -16.70 -0.35 -0.96
CA ILE A 186 -15.39 -0.81 -0.52
C ILE A 186 -14.77 -1.54 -1.72
N TYR A 187 -13.99 -0.80 -2.52
CA TYR A 187 -13.50 -1.31 -3.80
C TYR A 187 -12.05 -1.81 -3.78
N ARG A 188 -11.35 -1.60 -2.66
CA ARG A 188 -10.02 -2.15 -2.38
C ARG A 188 -10.02 -2.96 -1.09
N PRO A 189 -8.98 -3.76 -0.82
CA PRO A 189 -8.93 -4.67 0.32
C PRO A 189 -9.15 -4.02 1.69
N VAL A 190 -9.72 -4.82 2.61
CA VAL A 190 -9.84 -4.54 4.05
C VAL A 190 -9.10 -5.60 4.82
N TRP A 191 -8.20 -5.21 5.72
CA TRP A 191 -7.35 -6.15 6.44
C TRP A 191 -6.96 -5.66 7.84
N LEU A 192 -6.55 -6.59 8.69
CA LEU A 192 -6.04 -6.33 10.03
C LEU A 192 -4.53 -6.52 10.06
N GLU A 193 -3.88 -5.74 10.88
CA GLU A 193 -2.49 -5.91 11.27
C GLU A 193 -2.38 -6.04 12.79
N VAL A 194 -1.67 -7.08 13.25
CA VAL A 194 -1.44 -7.33 14.68
C VAL A 194 0.00 -7.01 15.00
N LEU A 195 0.22 -6.10 15.94
CA LEU A 195 1.51 -5.48 16.22
C LEU A 195 1.89 -5.61 17.69
N PRO A 196 3.17 -5.71 18.05
CA PRO A 196 3.60 -5.55 19.42
C PRO A 196 3.30 -4.13 19.94
N GLN A 197 3.29 -3.94 21.25
CA GLN A 197 3.06 -2.62 21.85
C GLN A 197 4.13 -1.60 21.41
N ILE A 198 5.38 -2.05 21.32
CA ILE A 198 6.49 -1.27 20.81
C ILE A 198 6.78 -1.77 19.40
N HIS A 199 6.62 -0.91 18.38
CA HIS A 199 6.77 -1.31 17.00
C HIS A 199 7.21 -0.16 16.08
N MET A 200 7.79 -0.53 14.95
CA MET A 200 8.02 0.38 13.83
C MET A 200 6.67 0.69 13.19
N LYS A 201 6.23 1.94 13.28
CA LYS A 201 4.94 2.42 12.78
C LYS A 201 4.97 2.67 11.29
N HIS A 202 5.99 3.40 10.85
CA HIS A 202 6.21 3.79 9.46
C HIS A 202 7.70 3.95 9.21
N PHE A 203 8.13 3.82 7.95
CA PHE A 203 9.52 4.04 7.58
C PHE A 203 9.64 4.58 6.15
N VAL A 204 10.62 5.43 5.95
CA VAL A 204 11.03 6.00 4.66
C VAL A 204 12.45 5.56 4.38
N LEU A 205 12.70 5.05 3.18
CA LEU A 205 14.01 4.59 2.75
C LEU A 205 14.53 5.46 1.61
N SER A 206 15.84 5.67 1.60
CA SER A 206 16.56 6.27 0.47
C SER A 206 17.79 5.42 0.16
N ALA A 207 17.98 5.08 -1.12
CA ALA A 207 19.10 4.26 -1.58
C ALA A 207 19.58 4.80 -2.93
N ASP A 208 20.78 5.40 -2.95
CA ASP A 208 21.35 5.97 -4.16
C ASP A 208 22.02 4.91 -5.04
N HIS A 209 22.28 5.25 -6.29
CA HIS A 209 22.91 4.35 -7.26
C HIS A 209 24.35 3.95 -6.94
N LYS A 210 24.98 4.58 -5.94
CA LYS A 210 26.35 4.27 -5.46
C LYS A 210 26.33 3.38 -4.22
N GLY A 211 25.13 3.08 -3.67
CA GLY A 211 24.97 2.22 -2.50
C GLY A 211 24.78 2.94 -1.18
N LYS A 212 24.80 4.28 -1.13
CA LYS A 212 24.44 5.01 0.09
C LYS A 212 23.00 4.75 0.44
N PHE A 213 22.77 4.44 1.70
CA PHE A 213 21.48 4.05 2.24
C PHE A 213 21.12 4.87 3.47
N GLN A 214 19.87 5.29 3.54
CA GLN A 214 19.29 5.93 4.71
C GLN A 214 17.90 5.35 5.00
N ALA A 215 17.57 5.22 6.27
CA ALA A 215 16.24 4.87 6.74
C ALA A 215 15.84 5.84 7.85
N SER A 216 14.64 6.40 7.74
CA SER A 216 13.96 7.13 8.80
C SER A 216 12.77 6.29 9.26
N ILE A 217 12.75 5.89 10.52
CA ILE A 217 11.80 4.93 11.08
C ILE A 217 11.05 5.57 12.24
N ASP A 218 9.74 5.69 12.08
CA ASP A 218 8.85 6.18 13.14
C ASP A 218 8.49 5.03 14.09
N MET A 219 8.75 5.22 15.38
CA MET A 219 8.45 4.26 16.43
C MET A 219 7.12 4.59 17.12
N GLU A 220 6.38 3.57 17.50
CA GLU A 220 5.25 3.66 18.42
C GLU A 220 5.64 2.96 19.73
N GLY A 221 5.36 3.62 20.88
CA GLY A 221 5.79 3.18 22.19
C GLY A 221 7.22 3.64 22.55
N ASP A 222 7.66 3.35 23.78
CA ASP A 222 9.02 3.66 24.23
C ASP A 222 9.98 2.53 23.82
N ALA A 223 10.71 2.77 22.76
CA ALA A 223 11.66 1.80 22.19
C ALA A 223 13.06 1.85 22.79
N LYS A 224 13.31 2.65 23.85
CA LYS A 224 14.63 2.73 24.49
C LYS A 224 15.14 1.34 24.89
N GLY A 225 16.38 1.05 24.56
CA GLY A 225 17.02 -0.25 24.81
C GLY A 225 16.76 -1.31 23.74
N HIS A 226 15.88 -1.03 22.76
CA HIS A 226 15.71 -1.87 21.58
C HIS A 226 16.84 -1.61 20.56
N GLU A 227 16.96 -2.49 19.57
CA GLU A 227 17.81 -2.24 18.40
C GLU A 227 17.07 -2.55 17.10
N ILE A 228 17.40 -1.81 16.05
CA ILE A 228 16.93 -2.08 14.69
C ILE A 228 18.08 -2.68 13.90
N VAL A 229 17.85 -3.82 13.28
CA VAL A 229 18.80 -4.49 12.40
C VAL A 229 18.29 -4.41 10.97
N VAL A 230 19.13 -3.87 10.08
CA VAL A 230 18.84 -3.71 8.66
C VAL A 230 19.67 -4.68 7.87
N SER A 231 19.05 -5.48 6.99
CA SER A 231 19.74 -6.32 6.01
C SER A 231 19.15 -6.11 4.62
N VAL A 232 19.95 -6.37 3.59
CA VAL A 232 19.57 -6.23 2.19
C VAL A 232 19.91 -7.50 1.43
N ARG A 233 18.96 -7.97 0.61
CA ARG A 233 19.18 -9.08 -0.32
C ARG A 233 18.66 -8.75 -1.71
N SER A 234 19.32 -9.27 -2.72
CA SER A 234 18.85 -9.18 -4.10
C SER A 234 17.51 -9.91 -4.25
N LEU A 235 16.54 -9.28 -4.89
CA LEU A 235 15.25 -9.94 -5.16
C LEU A 235 15.39 -11.00 -6.25
N LYS A 236 16.32 -10.82 -7.19
CA LYS A 236 16.52 -11.70 -8.35
C LYS A 236 17.02 -13.11 -7.97
N ASP A 237 17.98 -13.18 -7.06
CA ASP A 237 18.67 -14.44 -6.74
C ASP A 237 18.80 -14.70 -5.22
N GLY A 238 18.19 -13.86 -4.40
CA GLY A 238 18.18 -13.97 -2.93
C GLY A 238 19.52 -13.71 -2.26
N LYS A 239 20.60 -13.36 -3.01
CA LYS A 239 21.92 -13.14 -2.45
C LYS A 239 21.95 -11.96 -1.50
N THR A 240 22.62 -12.16 -0.37
CA THR A 240 22.89 -11.11 0.62
C THR A 240 23.81 -10.05 0.02
N VAL A 241 23.48 -8.78 0.25
CA VAL A 241 24.32 -7.64 -0.07
C VAL A 241 25.16 -7.29 1.17
N TYR A 242 26.40 -6.90 0.95
CA TYR A 242 27.33 -6.57 2.03
C TYR A 242 27.50 -5.06 2.14
N THR A 243 27.71 -4.59 3.35
CA THR A 243 28.09 -3.21 3.63
C THR A 243 29.53 -2.90 3.17
N SER A 244 29.91 -1.64 3.11
CA SER A 244 31.27 -1.21 2.72
C SER A 244 32.37 -1.74 3.64
N ASN A 245 32.05 -2.11 4.87
CA ASN A 245 32.97 -2.77 5.81
C ASN A 245 32.83 -4.31 5.87
N GLY A 246 32.14 -4.91 4.90
CA GLY A 246 32.00 -6.37 4.75
C GLY A 246 30.98 -7.05 5.66
N GLN A 247 30.15 -6.30 6.38
CA GLN A 247 29.08 -6.86 7.21
C GLN A 247 27.82 -7.16 6.38
N THR A 248 26.97 -8.06 6.88
CA THR A 248 25.69 -8.41 6.26
C THR A 248 24.52 -7.60 6.80
N THR A 249 24.75 -6.80 7.85
CA THR A 249 23.73 -6.01 8.53
C THR A 249 24.28 -4.65 8.98
N ILE A 250 23.34 -3.69 9.11
CA ILE A 250 23.56 -2.43 9.85
C ILE A 250 22.72 -2.54 11.12
N THR A 251 23.36 -2.41 12.29
CA THR A 251 22.67 -2.43 13.58
C THR A 251 22.60 -1.03 14.18
N HIS A 252 21.42 -0.62 14.59
CA HIS A 252 21.17 0.69 15.18
C HIS A 252 20.54 0.54 16.57
N PRO A 253 21.31 0.77 17.66
CA PRO A 253 20.76 0.74 19.02
C PRO A 253 19.89 1.98 19.27
N ILE A 254 18.73 1.79 19.88
CA ILE A 254 17.83 2.88 20.25
C ILE A 254 18.16 3.32 21.67
N ASN A 255 18.89 4.42 21.79
CA ASN A 255 19.41 4.93 23.05
C ASN A 255 18.50 5.95 23.73
N ASN A 256 17.48 6.45 23.02
CA ASN A 256 16.56 7.47 23.53
C ASN A 256 15.10 7.08 23.24
N SER A 257 14.16 7.74 23.88
CA SER A 257 12.72 7.58 23.65
C SER A 257 12.19 8.41 22.47
N GLY A 258 13.07 8.89 21.59
CA GLY A 258 12.70 9.63 20.39
C GLY A 258 11.83 8.77 19.45
N LYS A 259 10.79 9.38 18.94
CA LYS A 259 9.83 8.68 18.05
C LYS A 259 10.41 8.37 16.68
N GLU A 260 11.41 9.10 16.22
CA GLU A 260 12.07 8.89 14.92
C GLU A 260 13.50 8.37 15.12
N GLN A 261 13.87 7.32 14.40
CA GLN A 261 15.19 6.73 14.38
C GLN A 261 15.80 6.88 12.99
N MET A 262 17.00 7.45 12.92
CA MET A 262 17.74 7.65 11.68
C MET A 262 18.87 6.65 11.57
N ILE A 263 18.87 5.86 10.50
CA ILE A 263 19.90 4.86 10.20
C ILE A 263 20.57 5.23 8.89
N SER A 264 21.90 5.17 8.84
CA SER A 264 22.68 5.42 7.63
C SER A 264 23.72 4.32 7.43
N GLY A 265 24.05 4.04 6.18
CA GLY A 265 25.09 3.08 5.82
C GLY A 265 25.38 3.08 4.32
N GLU A 266 26.22 2.18 3.91
CA GLU A 266 26.60 1.99 2.51
C GLU A 266 26.66 0.51 2.18
N TRP A 267 25.98 0.11 1.12
CA TRP A 267 25.98 -1.24 0.57
C TRP A 267 26.85 -1.29 -0.68
N THR A 268 27.60 -2.36 -0.86
CA THR A 268 28.54 -2.52 -1.98
C THR A 268 28.08 -3.59 -2.97
N ASN A 269 28.63 -3.55 -4.17
CA ASN A 269 28.30 -4.50 -5.24
C ASN A 269 26.81 -4.54 -5.59
N ILE A 270 26.12 -3.39 -5.44
CA ILE A 270 24.75 -3.23 -5.88
C ILE A 270 24.70 -2.98 -7.39
N VAL A 271 23.64 -3.41 -8.04
CA VAL A 271 23.32 -3.04 -9.41
C VAL A 271 22.15 -2.07 -9.37
N PRO A 272 22.31 -0.85 -9.88
CA PRO A 272 21.27 0.16 -9.82
C PRO A 272 19.96 -0.25 -10.50
N TRP A 273 18.86 0.29 -10.02
CA TRP A 273 17.56 0.22 -10.68
C TRP A 273 17.49 1.26 -11.79
N SER A 274 17.03 0.86 -12.97
CA SER A 274 16.75 1.76 -14.10
C SER A 274 15.58 1.26 -14.93
N THR A 275 15.12 2.05 -15.90
CA THR A 275 14.05 1.68 -16.82
C THR A 275 14.40 0.48 -17.70
N GLU A 276 15.68 0.28 -17.99
CA GLU A 276 16.19 -0.81 -18.82
C GLU A 276 16.63 -2.03 -17.99
N ALA A 277 17.04 -1.80 -16.76
CA ALA A 277 17.51 -2.83 -15.83
C ALA A 277 16.90 -2.60 -14.44
N PRO A 278 15.64 -3.01 -14.19
CA PRO A 278 14.92 -2.74 -12.95
C PRO A 278 15.35 -3.70 -11.83
N ASN A 279 16.61 -3.58 -11.39
CA ASN A 279 17.16 -4.41 -10.32
C ASN A 279 16.56 -4.01 -8.98
N LEU A 280 15.89 -4.95 -8.33
CA LEU A 280 15.22 -4.76 -7.05
C LEU A 280 15.91 -5.54 -5.94
N TYR A 281 15.82 -4.98 -4.75
CA TYR A 281 16.32 -5.55 -3.51
C TYR A 281 15.21 -5.59 -2.47
N VAL A 282 15.32 -6.51 -1.53
CA VAL A 282 14.49 -6.53 -0.33
C VAL A 282 15.31 -6.00 0.82
N VAL A 283 14.83 -4.94 1.44
CA VAL A 283 15.29 -4.46 2.74
C VAL A 283 14.46 -5.13 3.81
N LYS A 284 15.12 -5.77 4.76
CA LYS A 284 14.51 -6.34 5.95
C LYS A 284 14.93 -5.52 7.16
N LEU A 285 13.94 -5.05 7.90
CA LEU A 285 14.08 -4.34 9.16
C LEU A 285 13.60 -5.24 10.29
N GLU A 286 14.45 -5.53 11.26
CA GLU A 286 14.11 -6.34 12.45
C GLU A 286 14.26 -5.48 13.69
N LEU A 287 13.17 -5.34 14.46
CA LEU A 287 13.19 -4.73 15.79
C LEU A 287 13.44 -5.82 16.82
N LYS A 288 14.54 -5.69 17.58
CA LYS A 288 14.86 -6.57 18.69
C LYS A 288 14.63 -5.84 20.00
N ASN A 289 14.08 -6.56 20.96
CA ASN A 289 13.91 -6.07 22.33
C ASN A 289 15.26 -6.10 23.10
N PRO A 290 15.32 -5.54 24.35
CA PRO A 290 16.55 -5.54 25.15
C PRO A 290 17.15 -6.94 25.42
N GLU A 291 16.34 -7.99 25.36
CA GLU A 291 16.77 -9.39 25.50
C GLU A 291 17.31 -9.98 24.19
N GLY A 292 17.40 -9.19 23.13
CA GLY A 292 17.89 -9.63 21.80
C GLY A 292 16.88 -10.42 20.98
N LYS A 293 15.62 -10.56 21.44
CA LYS A 293 14.55 -11.26 20.72
C LYS A 293 13.95 -10.37 19.67
N ILE A 294 13.79 -10.87 18.44
CA ILE A 294 13.07 -10.18 17.37
C ILE A 294 11.58 -10.12 17.74
N VAL A 295 11.05 -8.90 17.86
CA VAL A 295 9.64 -8.63 18.20
C VAL A 295 8.83 -8.15 17.01
N GLN A 296 9.48 -7.59 15.99
CA GLN A 296 8.84 -7.22 14.73
C GLN A 296 9.80 -7.38 13.57
N THR A 297 9.28 -7.78 12.43
CA THR A 297 9.99 -7.76 11.15
C THR A 297 9.17 -6.96 10.13
N ARG A 298 9.83 -6.15 9.32
CA ARG A 298 9.27 -5.48 8.16
C ARG A 298 10.15 -5.78 6.95
N GLU A 299 9.54 -6.10 5.83
CA GLU A 299 10.22 -6.19 4.55
C GLU A 299 9.60 -5.24 3.54
N THR A 300 10.44 -4.64 2.71
CA THR A 300 9.99 -3.83 1.58
C THR A 300 10.95 -3.95 0.42
N ARG A 301 10.44 -3.74 -0.79
CA ARG A 301 11.28 -3.69 -2.00
C ARG A 301 11.84 -2.29 -2.17
N ILE A 302 13.09 -2.21 -2.63
CA ILE A 302 13.73 -0.97 -3.05
C ILE A 302 14.51 -1.18 -4.35
N GLY A 303 14.79 -0.06 -5.03
CA GLY A 303 15.78 0.02 -6.10
C GLY A 303 16.82 1.09 -5.72
N PHE A 304 18.10 0.73 -5.82
CA PHE A 304 19.17 1.71 -5.65
C PHE A 304 19.23 2.63 -6.87
N ARG A 305 18.85 3.88 -6.70
CA ARG A 305 18.79 4.85 -7.80
C ARG A 305 18.99 6.29 -7.34
N THR A 306 19.41 7.14 -8.27
CA THR A 306 19.45 8.59 -8.10
C THR A 306 18.66 9.23 -9.23
N VAL A 307 17.74 10.13 -8.90
CA VAL A 307 16.97 10.92 -9.86
C VAL A 307 17.34 12.39 -9.68
N GLU A 308 17.71 13.04 -10.77
CA GLU A 308 18.13 14.44 -10.80
C GLU A 308 17.35 15.21 -11.86
N PHE A 309 16.98 16.43 -11.55
CA PHE A 309 16.26 17.32 -12.45
C PHE A 309 17.14 18.55 -12.71
N PHE A 310 17.50 18.77 -13.97
CA PHE A 310 18.27 19.92 -14.40
C PHE A 310 17.37 20.89 -15.17
N PRO A 311 17.20 22.13 -14.69
CA PRO A 311 16.39 23.14 -15.38
C PRO A 311 16.83 23.31 -16.84
N GLN A 312 15.87 23.33 -17.75
CA GLN A 312 16.06 23.45 -19.21
C GLN A 312 16.84 22.32 -19.89
N ASP A 313 17.25 21.30 -19.15
CA ASP A 313 17.96 20.14 -19.73
C ASP A 313 17.18 18.83 -19.56
N GLY A 314 16.57 18.58 -18.40
CA GLY A 314 15.66 17.45 -18.23
C GLY A 314 15.94 16.59 -17.00
N VAL A 315 15.49 15.33 -17.08
CA VAL A 315 15.57 14.34 -16.01
C VAL A 315 16.73 13.39 -16.25
N TYR A 316 17.46 13.08 -15.19
CA TYR A 316 18.56 12.12 -15.20
C TYR A 316 18.31 11.00 -14.20
N LEU A 317 18.54 9.78 -14.63
CA LEU A 317 18.46 8.58 -13.80
C LEU A 317 19.86 7.95 -13.73
N ASN A 318 20.43 7.90 -12.52
CA ASN A 318 21.80 7.40 -12.28
C ASN A 318 22.87 8.10 -13.14
N GLY A 319 22.73 9.41 -13.34
CA GLY A 319 23.65 10.22 -14.16
C GLY A 319 23.44 10.09 -15.68
N THR A 320 22.46 9.31 -16.14
CA THR A 320 22.11 9.18 -17.56
C THR A 320 20.82 9.92 -17.86
N LYS A 321 20.80 10.72 -18.92
CA LYS A 321 19.60 11.48 -19.32
C LYS A 321 18.46 10.52 -19.68
N LEU A 322 17.31 10.72 -19.04
CA LEU A 322 16.10 9.93 -19.25
C LEU A 322 15.13 10.68 -20.18
N VAL A 323 14.89 10.13 -21.35
CA VAL A 323 13.82 10.60 -22.24
C VAL A 323 12.51 9.94 -21.81
N ILE A 324 11.61 10.72 -21.23
CA ILE A 324 10.32 10.22 -20.73
C ILE A 324 9.36 10.01 -21.92
N LYS A 325 8.88 8.78 -22.08
CA LYS A 325 7.83 8.39 -23.02
C LYS A 325 6.72 7.74 -22.19
N GLY A 326 5.65 8.48 -21.90
CA GLY A 326 4.66 8.06 -20.91
C GLY A 326 3.23 8.09 -21.42
N ILE A 327 2.37 7.47 -20.65
CA ILE A 327 0.92 7.49 -20.81
C ILE A 327 0.23 7.90 -19.52
N ASN A 328 -1.01 8.40 -19.65
CA ASN A 328 -1.94 8.50 -18.54
C ASN A 328 -2.72 7.18 -18.41
N ARG A 329 -2.89 6.69 -17.19
CA ARG A 329 -3.65 5.48 -16.90
C ARG A 329 -4.69 5.74 -15.82
N HIS A 330 -5.90 5.21 -16.03
CA HIS A 330 -6.91 5.10 -15.00
C HIS A 330 -6.98 3.65 -14.47
N SER A 331 -7.06 3.48 -13.13
CA SER A 331 -7.33 2.19 -12.51
C SER A 331 -8.80 1.85 -12.71
N PHE A 332 -9.08 1.10 -13.79
CA PHE A 332 -10.43 0.74 -14.20
C PHE A 332 -10.41 -0.51 -15.08
N SER A 333 -11.40 -1.38 -14.90
CA SER A 333 -11.66 -2.52 -15.78
C SER A 333 -13.15 -2.63 -16.11
N VAL A 334 -13.46 -3.29 -17.24
CA VAL A 334 -14.86 -3.49 -17.66
C VAL A 334 -15.64 -4.30 -16.63
N ASP A 335 -15.02 -5.34 -16.09
CA ASP A 335 -15.69 -6.29 -15.19
C ASP A 335 -15.73 -5.82 -13.73
N GLY A 336 -14.70 -5.11 -13.28
CA GLY A 336 -14.51 -4.74 -11.87
C GLY A 336 -14.71 -3.26 -11.57
N GLY A 337 -14.91 -2.42 -12.60
CA GLY A 337 -14.86 -0.98 -12.40
C GLY A 337 -13.52 -0.56 -11.84
N ARG A 338 -13.51 0.04 -10.65
CA ARG A 338 -12.26 0.42 -9.97
C ARG A 338 -11.63 -0.68 -9.14
N THR A 339 -12.32 -1.79 -8.95
CA THR A 339 -11.74 -2.98 -8.31
C THR A 339 -10.92 -3.73 -9.34
N THR A 340 -9.61 -3.79 -9.12
CA THR A 340 -8.65 -4.45 -10.00
C THR A 340 -7.96 -5.61 -9.27
N ASN A 341 -6.96 -6.21 -9.89
CA ASN A 341 -6.11 -7.25 -9.28
C ASN A 341 -4.67 -7.18 -9.82
N ALA A 342 -3.79 -7.98 -9.24
CA ALA A 342 -2.38 -8.02 -9.64
C ALA A 342 -2.18 -8.52 -11.08
N ALA A 343 -3.07 -9.38 -11.59
CA ALA A 343 -2.99 -9.89 -12.97
C ALA A 343 -3.30 -8.79 -14.00
N LEU A 344 -4.35 -8.00 -13.78
CA LEU A 344 -4.66 -6.82 -14.60
C LEU A 344 -3.53 -5.79 -14.58
N SER A 345 -2.99 -5.50 -13.39
CA SER A 345 -1.87 -4.57 -13.27
C SER A 345 -0.62 -5.05 -13.99
N ARG A 346 -0.33 -6.34 -13.96
CA ARG A 346 0.77 -6.95 -14.72
C ARG A 346 0.54 -6.78 -16.22
N MET A 347 -0.65 -7.10 -16.69
CA MET A 347 -1.03 -6.98 -18.10
C MET A 347 -0.88 -5.54 -18.59
N ASP A 348 -1.44 -4.57 -17.84
CA ASP A 348 -1.34 -3.15 -18.21
C ASP A 348 0.11 -2.69 -18.28
N ALA A 349 0.92 -3.00 -17.27
CA ALA A 349 2.31 -2.60 -17.23
C ALA A 349 3.15 -3.27 -18.34
N GLN A 350 2.86 -4.52 -18.69
CA GLN A 350 3.49 -5.20 -19.81
C GLN A 350 3.12 -4.55 -21.15
N LEU A 351 1.85 -4.26 -21.39
CA LEU A 351 1.39 -3.57 -22.61
C LEU A 351 2.05 -2.19 -22.76
N ILE A 352 2.20 -1.45 -21.66
CA ILE A 352 2.91 -0.16 -21.66
C ILE A 352 4.37 -0.33 -22.10
N LYS A 353 5.06 -1.35 -21.59
CA LYS A 353 6.44 -1.66 -21.99
C LYS A 353 6.51 -2.11 -23.47
N GLU A 354 5.58 -2.93 -23.94
CA GLU A 354 5.50 -3.40 -25.33
C GLU A 354 5.26 -2.25 -26.32
N MET A 355 4.56 -1.19 -25.90
CA MET A 355 4.45 0.05 -26.67
C MET A 355 5.72 0.90 -26.65
N ASN A 356 6.83 0.41 -26.09
CA ASN A 356 8.09 1.12 -25.93
C ASN A 356 7.98 2.40 -25.06
N MET A 357 7.08 2.39 -24.09
CA MET A 357 6.94 3.43 -23.07
C MET A 357 7.78 3.10 -21.85
N ASN A 358 8.19 4.12 -21.11
CA ASN A 358 8.97 4.00 -19.89
C ASN A 358 8.39 4.76 -18.69
N ALA A 359 7.24 5.40 -18.85
CA ALA A 359 6.64 6.24 -17.82
C ALA A 359 5.11 6.11 -17.78
N VAL A 360 4.55 6.29 -16.57
CA VAL A 360 3.10 6.32 -16.34
C VAL A 360 2.74 7.45 -15.39
N ARG A 361 1.59 8.07 -15.63
CA ARG A 361 0.89 8.96 -14.70
C ARG A 361 -0.51 8.44 -14.46
N SER A 362 -1.02 8.59 -13.24
CA SER A 362 -2.45 8.47 -12.94
C SER A 362 -2.97 9.75 -12.31
N HIS A 363 -4.31 9.94 -12.29
CA HIS A 363 -4.98 11.13 -11.76
C HIS A 363 -5.38 10.95 -10.27
N TYR A 364 -4.89 9.92 -9.62
CA TYR A 364 -5.10 9.53 -8.22
C TYR A 364 -4.18 8.37 -7.87
N PRO A 365 -3.89 8.12 -6.58
CA PRO A 365 -3.02 7.01 -6.17
C PRO A 365 -3.53 5.67 -6.71
N PRO A 366 -2.68 4.90 -7.43
CA PRO A 366 -3.07 3.64 -8.05
C PRO A 366 -3.20 2.52 -7.01
N ASP A 367 -3.53 1.30 -7.47
CA ASP A 367 -3.41 0.11 -6.65
C ASP A 367 -1.93 -0.20 -6.36
N GLU A 368 -1.63 -0.67 -5.13
CA GLU A 368 -0.25 -0.98 -4.70
C GLU A 368 0.42 -1.99 -5.66
N HIS A 369 -0.32 -3.02 -6.08
CA HIS A 369 0.20 -4.01 -7.03
C HIS A 369 0.53 -3.43 -8.43
N PHE A 370 -0.01 -2.26 -8.82
CA PHE A 370 0.39 -1.60 -10.05
C PHE A 370 1.75 -0.91 -9.90
N LEU A 371 2.01 -0.25 -8.77
CA LEU A 371 3.34 0.29 -8.46
C LEU A 371 4.39 -0.84 -8.37
N ASP A 372 4.01 -1.98 -7.80
CA ASP A 372 4.85 -3.18 -7.78
C ASP A 372 5.25 -3.65 -9.19
N MET A 373 4.34 -3.56 -10.16
CA MET A 373 4.65 -3.89 -11.55
C MET A 373 5.52 -2.83 -12.21
N CYS A 374 5.29 -1.54 -11.93
CA CYS A 374 6.15 -0.46 -12.40
C CYS A 374 7.58 -0.61 -11.88
N ASP A 375 7.75 -0.92 -10.59
CA ASP A 375 9.06 -1.23 -10.00
C ASP A 375 9.76 -2.39 -10.71
N SER A 376 9.00 -3.46 -11.00
CA SER A 376 9.53 -4.71 -11.55
C SER A 376 9.87 -4.62 -13.05
N LEU A 377 9.16 -3.78 -13.79
CA LEU A 377 9.31 -3.64 -15.24
C LEU A 377 10.09 -2.39 -15.66
N GLY A 378 10.50 -1.55 -14.71
CA GLY A 378 11.26 -0.34 -15.01
C GLY A 378 10.39 0.74 -15.68
N LEU A 379 9.20 0.97 -15.16
CA LEU A 379 8.36 2.11 -15.53
C LEU A 379 8.50 3.19 -14.47
N VAL A 380 9.00 4.38 -14.84
CA VAL A 380 8.95 5.51 -13.91
C VAL A 380 7.52 6.01 -13.74
N TYR A 381 7.22 6.53 -12.55
CA TYR A 381 5.86 6.86 -12.17
C TYR A 381 5.76 8.29 -11.62
N MET A 382 4.72 9.01 -12.04
CA MET A 382 4.27 10.23 -11.41
C MET A 382 2.98 9.92 -10.64
N ASP A 383 3.09 9.89 -9.31
CA ASP A 383 1.96 9.63 -8.42
C ASP A 383 1.26 10.93 -8.07
N GLU A 384 -0.07 10.94 -8.12
CA GLU A 384 -0.86 12.16 -8.08
C GLU A 384 -1.89 12.15 -6.97
N LEU A 385 -1.90 13.23 -6.19
CA LEU A 385 -3.03 13.57 -5.34
C LEU A 385 -4.22 13.90 -6.24
N ALA A 386 -5.34 13.24 -6.07
CA ALA A 386 -6.52 13.54 -6.88
C ALA A 386 -6.94 15.01 -6.74
N GLY A 387 -7.45 15.59 -7.82
CA GLY A 387 -7.83 17.00 -7.86
C GLY A 387 -8.21 17.38 -9.28
N TRP A 388 -9.37 16.91 -9.77
CA TRP A 388 -9.78 17.17 -11.15
C TRP A 388 -10.33 18.58 -11.31
N GLN A 389 -9.47 19.51 -11.78
CA GLN A 389 -9.80 20.94 -12.00
C GLN A 389 -10.31 21.66 -10.75
N ASN A 390 -10.36 20.99 -9.61
CA ASN A 390 -10.75 21.52 -8.31
C ASN A 390 -9.90 20.85 -7.22
N SER A 391 -9.48 21.65 -6.26
CA SER A 391 -8.62 21.16 -5.17
C SER A 391 -9.40 20.72 -3.94
N TYR A 392 -8.78 19.90 -3.13
CA TYR A 392 -9.21 19.68 -1.75
C TYR A 392 -9.01 20.94 -0.91
N ASP A 393 -9.84 21.11 0.12
CA ASP A 393 -9.53 22.06 1.19
C ASP A 393 -8.25 21.65 1.93
N SER A 394 -7.62 22.60 2.63
CA SER A 394 -6.30 22.38 3.25
C SER A 394 -6.32 21.31 4.35
N LYS A 395 -7.42 21.14 5.08
CA LYS A 395 -7.52 20.17 6.17
C LYS A 395 -7.56 18.74 5.61
N VAL A 396 -8.47 18.49 4.69
CA VAL A 396 -8.62 17.19 4.07
C VAL A 396 -7.43 16.88 3.16
N GLY A 397 -6.99 17.85 2.34
CA GLY A 397 -5.85 17.69 1.45
C GLY A 397 -4.56 17.33 2.20
N ALA A 398 -4.29 17.94 3.35
CA ALA A 398 -3.13 17.61 4.17
C ALA A 398 -3.14 16.14 4.65
N LYS A 399 -4.32 15.63 5.03
CA LYS A 399 -4.48 14.22 5.42
C LYS A 399 -4.21 13.30 4.23
N LEU A 400 -4.77 13.61 3.07
CA LEU A 400 -4.67 12.77 1.88
C LEU A 400 -3.27 12.77 1.26
N VAL A 401 -2.53 13.88 1.27
CA VAL A 401 -1.10 13.92 0.92
C VAL A 401 -0.30 12.99 1.81
N LYS A 402 -0.55 13.02 3.13
CA LYS A 402 0.12 12.12 4.06
C LYS A 402 -0.18 10.65 3.74
N GLU A 403 -1.44 10.30 3.57
CA GLU A 403 -1.88 8.91 3.31
C GLU A 403 -1.30 8.37 2.00
N MET A 404 -1.24 9.19 0.94
CA MET A 404 -0.62 8.84 -0.34
C MET A 404 0.86 8.57 -0.17
N ILE A 405 1.60 9.53 0.37
CA ILE A 405 3.07 9.42 0.46
C ILE A 405 3.49 8.33 1.44
N GLU A 406 2.86 8.22 2.61
CA GLU A 406 3.19 7.16 3.57
C GLU A 406 2.98 5.76 3.00
N ARG A 407 2.02 5.58 2.08
CA ARG A 407 1.81 4.31 1.39
C ARG A 407 2.90 4.04 0.35
N ASP A 408 3.25 5.05 -0.46
CA ASP A 408 3.93 4.85 -1.74
C ASP A 408 5.41 5.27 -1.75
N VAL A 409 5.88 5.98 -0.72
CA VAL A 409 7.20 6.62 -0.66
C VAL A 409 8.40 5.69 -0.93
N ASN A 410 8.27 4.40 -0.68
CA ASN A 410 9.38 3.44 -0.84
C ASN A 410 9.45 2.80 -2.24
N HIS A 411 8.49 3.06 -3.12
CA HIS A 411 8.53 2.54 -4.50
C HIS A 411 9.61 3.25 -5.33
N PRO A 412 10.60 2.50 -5.88
CA PRO A 412 11.66 3.11 -6.70
C PRO A 412 11.14 3.67 -8.02
N CYS A 413 10.03 3.20 -8.54
CA CYS A 413 9.43 3.73 -9.77
C CYS A 413 8.96 5.18 -9.63
N ILE A 414 8.52 5.62 -8.46
CA ILE A 414 8.04 6.98 -8.26
C ILE A 414 9.22 7.96 -8.32
N ILE A 415 9.20 8.84 -9.29
CA ILE A 415 10.23 9.88 -9.49
C ILE A 415 9.69 11.29 -9.25
N LEU A 416 8.37 11.47 -9.33
CA LEU A 416 7.67 12.74 -9.16
C LEU A 416 6.40 12.53 -8.33
N TRP A 417 6.06 13.54 -7.54
CA TRP A 417 4.74 13.73 -6.96
C TRP A 417 3.98 14.79 -7.75
N SER A 418 2.66 14.66 -7.81
CA SER A 418 1.78 15.62 -8.44
C SER A 418 0.69 16.06 -7.47
N ASN A 419 0.44 17.35 -7.40
CA ASN A 419 -0.58 17.95 -6.55
C ASN A 419 -1.79 18.37 -7.42
N GLY A 420 -2.63 17.40 -7.79
CA GLY A 420 -3.85 17.62 -8.58
C GLY A 420 -3.64 17.72 -10.08
N ASN A 421 -4.73 17.91 -10.81
CA ASN A 421 -4.79 17.95 -12.27
C ASN A 421 -5.46 19.24 -12.76
N GLU A 422 -4.90 19.90 -13.79
CA GLU A 422 -5.53 21.00 -14.54
C GLU A 422 -6.11 22.11 -13.65
N GLY A 423 -5.33 22.62 -12.68
CA GLY A 423 -5.77 23.63 -11.71
C GLY A 423 -6.35 23.06 -10.40
N GLY A 424 -6.43 21.74 -10.27
CA GLY A 424 -6.94 21.05 -9.08
C GLY A 424 -5.98 20.95 -7.91
N TRP A 425 -5.03 21.84 -7.76
CA TRP A 425 -4.04 21.86 -6.66
C TRP A 425 -4.36 22.90 -5.59
N ASN A 426 -3.92 22.60 -4.38
CA ASN A 426 -3.94 23.54 -3.27
C ASN A 426 -2.51 23.78 -2.79
N THR A 427 -1.97 24.98 -3.06
CA THR A 427 -0.59 25.31 -2.74
C THR A 427 -0.25 25.28 -1.24
N GLN A 428 -1.25 25.32 -0.36
CA GLN A 428 -1.04 25.16 1.08
C GLN A 428 -0.61 23.74 1.45
N THR A 429 -0.82 22.76 0.58
CA THR A 429 -0.39 21.37 0.79
C THR A 429 1.00 21.07 0.21
N ASP A 430 1.56 21.95 -0.62
CA ASP A 430 2.85 21.72 -1.29
C ASP A 430 4.00 21.36 -0.34
N PRO A 431 4.20 22.05 0.81
CA PRO A 431 5.31 21.73 1.72
C PRO A 431 5.21 20.32 2.32
N LEU A 432 3.99 19.74 2.36
CA LEU A 432 3.75 18.44 2.95
C LEU A 432 4.36 17.30 2.13
N PHE A 433 4.48 17.46 0.82
CA PHE A 433 5.13 16.46 -0.03
C PHE A 433 6.58 16.22 0.39
N ALA A 434 7.37 17.26 0.54
CA ALA A 434 8.75 17.16 1.03
C ALA A 434 8.83 16.73 2.50
N GLN A 435 7.83 17.08 3.32
CA GLN A 435 7.77 16.68 4.73
C GLN A 435 7.58 15.16 4.88
N TYR A 436 6.72 14.55 4.11
CA TYR A 436 6.46 13.10 4.20
C TYR A 436 7.44 12.28 3.36
N ASP A 437 7.94 12.81 2.23
CA ASP A 437 9.04 12.24 1.45
C ASP A 437 10.40 12.76 1.96
N ARG A 438 10.61 12.67 3.27
CA ARG A 438 11.65 13.39 4.03
C ARG A 438 13.09 13.03 3.68
N LEU A 439 13.35 11.84 3.12
CA LEU A 439 14.68 11.40 2.72
C LEU A 439 14.99 11.62 1.24
N GLN A 440 14.04 11.29 0.36
CA GLN A 440 14.25 11.41 -1.08
C GLN A 440 13.91 12.81 -1.59
N LYS A 441 12.94 13.50 -0.97
CA LYS A 441 12.50 14.86 -1.30
C LYS A 441 12.26 15.05 -2.80
N ARG A 442 11.57 14.09 -3.40
CA ARG A 442 11.23 14.11 -4.83
C ARG A 442 10.49 15.39 -5.18
N HIS A 443 10.70 15.86 -6.38
CA HIS A 443 9.99 17.04 -6.86
C HIS A 443 8.48 16.80 -6.86
N MET A 444 7.75 17.84 -6.47
CA MET A 444 6.30 17.94 -6.62
C MET A 444 6.00 18.94 -7.73
N VAL A 445 5.02 18.63 -8.56
CA VAL A 445 4.62 19.44 -9.70
C VAL A 445 3.13 19.75 -9.65
N HIS A 446 2.76 20.86 -10.29
CA HIS A 446 1.38 21.22 -10.61
C HIS A 446 1.15 20.96 -12.11
N PRO A 447 0.51 19.87 -12.51
CA PRO A 447 0.29 19.58 -13.92
C PRO A 447 -0.69 20.59 -14.52
N TRP A 448 -0.21 21.43 -15.37
CA TRP A 448 -0.99 22.38 -16.15
C TRP A 448 -0.82 22.05 -17.63
N ALA A 449 -1.92 21.87 -18.32
CA ALA A 449 -1.91 21.81 -19.78
C ALA A 449 -2.02 23.24 -20.32
N ASP A 450 -0.89 23.86 -20.57
CA ASP A 450 -0.87 25.11 -21.35
C ASP A 450 -0.88 24.72 -22.84
N PHE A 451 -2.03 24.86 -23.48
CA PHE A 451 -2.22 24.58 -24.89
C PHE A 451 -2.02 25.83 -25.75
N ASN A 452 -1.22 26.81 -25.30
CA ASN A 452 -0.88 27.99 -26.09
C ASN A 452 0.29 27.74 -27.01
#